data_fe092e37db2d46ffbe7583e7e33885c7
#
_entry.id   fe092e37db2d46ffbe7583e7e33885c7
#
_cell.length_a   1.000
_cell.length_b   1.000
_cell.length_c   1.000
_cell.angle_alpha   90.00
_cell.angle_beta   90.00
_cell.angle_gamma   90.00
#
_symmetry.space_group_name_H-M   'P 1'
#
loop_
_entity.id
_entity.type
_entity.pdbx_description
1 polymer ?
#
loop_
_entity_poly.entity_id
_entity_poly.type
_entity_poly.pdbx_seq_one_letter_code
_entity_poly.pdbx_strand_id
1 'polypeptide(L)'
;MKILFDFLPIALFFGMFKYAEGRKDWAAATATEWLGFMVAGGVVGQTEAPVLLATVVVILATFAQIAWLKIRGQKIDNMLWVSLGLVTMLGGATIYFHSESFIKWKPTVLYWVMGAALLIGQLVFNKNGIKSLMGAQMTLPEPTWRIVNFSWVAFFTAMGFLNLWVAFTFDTATWVNFKLFGGMGLMLVFVLLQAIYLNKHLKTGSAP
;
A
#
# COMPACT_ATOMS: atom_id res chain seq x y z
N MET A 1 -33.37 10.78 -22.86
CA MET A 1 -33.47 9.57 -22.01
C MET A 1 -32.18 8.76 -21.91
N LYS A 2 -31.34 8.67 -22.97
CA LYS A 2 -30.08 7.91 -22.93
C LYS A 2 -29.12 8.44 -21.87
N ILE A 3 -28.89 9.76 -21.82
CA ILE A 3 -27.99 10.43 -20.86
C ILE A 3 -28.42 10.15 -19.40
N LEU A 4 -29.71 10.21 -19.08
CA LEU A 4 -30.20 9.96 -17.73
C LEU A 4 -29.97 8.50 -17.31
N PHE A 5 -30.04 7.57 -18.25
CA PHE A 5 -29.80 6.15 -18.03
C PHE A 5 -28.29 5.88 -17.81
N ASP A 6 -27.42 6.61 -18.52
CA ASP A 6 -25.96 6.46 -18.38
C ASP A 6 -25.44 7.01 -17.04
N PHE A 7 -26.14 7.99 -16.43
CA PHE A 7 -25.82 8.54 -15.11
C PHE A 7 -26.43 7.76 -13.94
N LEU A 8 -27.33 6.81 -14.20
CA LEU A 8 -28.03 6.05 -13.16
C LEU A 8 -27.07 5.36 -12.15
N PRO A 9 -26.00 4.66 -12.56
CA PRO A 9 -25.08 4.03 -11.61
C PRO A 9 -24.41 5.04 -10.68
N ILE A 10 -24.06 6.21 -11.20
CA ILE A 10 -23.42 7.29 -10.43
C ILE A 10 -24.41 7.85 -9.40
N ALA A 11 -25.66 8.10 -9.81
CA ALA A 11 -26.69 8.57 -8.90
C ALA A 11 -26.98 7.57 -7.79
N LEU A 12 -27.01 6.27 -8.11
CA LEU A 12 -27.19 5.20 -7.14
C LEU A 12 -25.98 5.09 -6.18
N PHE A 13 -24.75 5.29 -6.67
CA PHE A 13 -23.56 5.36 -5.82
C PHE A 13 -23.70 6.45 -4.76
N PHE A 14 -23.92 7.69 -5.19
CA PHE A 14 -24.05 8.82 -4.26
C PHE A 14 -25.26 8.71 -3.34
N GLY A 15 -26.38 8.20 -3.84
CA GLY A 15 -27.58 7.94 -3.03
C GLY A 15 -27.31 6.92 -1.92
N MET A 16 -26.69 5.79 -2.28
CA MET A 16 -26.32 4.76 -1.31
C MET A 16 -25.25 5.23 -0.34
N PHE A 17 -24.23 5.94 -0.83
CA PHE A 17 -23.18 6.52 0.03
C PHE A 17 -23.80 7.44 1.10
N LYS A 18 -24.63 8.40 0.68
CA LYS A 18 -25.29 9.36 1.59
C LYS A 18 -26.22 8.66 2.59
N TYR A 19 -26.97 7.66 2.14
CA TYR A 19 -27.85 6.87 3.00
C TYR A 19 -27.06 6.08 4.06
N ALA A 20 -26.00 5.43 3.65
CA ALA A 20 -25.13 4.64 4.52
C ALA A 20 -24.30 5.52 5.47
N GLU A 21 -23.83 6.70 5.01
CA GLU A 21 -23.12 7.69 5.84
C GLU A 21 -23.98 8.20 7.00
N GLY A 22 -25.28 8.37 6.78
CA GLY A 22 -26.24 8.73 7.82
C GLY A 22 -26.57 7.60 8.81
N ARG A 23 -26.14 6.36 8.54
CA ARG A 23 -26.47 5.14 9.32
C ARG A 23 -25.26 4.22 9.44
N LYS A 24 -24.17 4.73 9.99
CA LYS A 24 -22.85 4.05 10.02
C LYS A 24 -22.87 2.68 10.69
N ASP A 25 -23.63 2.52 11.78
CA ASP A 25 -23.74 1.23 12.49
C ASP A 25 -24.41 0.17 11.63
N TRP A 26 -25.54 0.53 10.98
CA TRP A 26 -26.21 -0.35 10.03
C TRP A 26 -25.32 -0.66 8.84
N ALA A 27 -24.63 0.34 8.31
CA ALA A 27 -23.74 0.18 7.17
C ALA A 27 -22.58 -0.78 7.49
N ALA A 28 -21.96 -0.64 8.67
CA ALA A 28 -20.88 -1.51 9.13
C ALA A 28 -21.36 -2.96 9.33
N ALA A 29 -22.52 -3.16 9.96
CA ALA A 29 -23.11 -4.48 10.15
C ALA A 29 -23.43 -5.15 8.79
N THR A 30 -24.11 -4.45 7.88
CA THR A 30 -24.46 -4.95 6.56
C THR A 30 -23.24 -5.23 5.69
N ALA A 31 -22.27 -4.31 5.68
CA ALA A 31 -21.04 -4.50 4.92
C ALA A 31 -20.22 -5.68 5.47
N THR A 32 -20.19 -5.87 6.78
CA THR A 32 -19.53 -7.02 7.41
C THR A 32 -20.20 -8.33 7.03
N GLU A 33 -21.51 -8.38 7.08
CA GLU A 33 -22.28 -9.58 6.71
C GLU A 33 -22.09 -9.98 5.24
N TRP A 34 -22.10 -9.00 4.32
CA TRP A 34 -22.06 -9.26 2.88
C TRP A 34 -20.63 -9.35 2.31
N LEU A 35 -19.70 -8.61 2.87
CA LEU A 35 -18.35 -8.46 2.34
C LEU A 35 -17.25 -8.94 3.29
N GLY A 36 -17.61 -9.34 4.51
CA GLY A 36 -16.63 -9.77 5.53
C GLY A 36 -15.71 -10.89 5.04
N PHE A 37 -16.23 -11.80 4.18
CA PHE A 37 -15.42 -12.88 3.59
C PHE A 37 -14.34 -12.37 2.61
N MET A 38 -14.49 -11.16 2.08
CA MET A 38 -13.54 -10.53 1.15
C MET A 38 -12.59 -9.53 1.85
N VAL A 39 -12.95 -9.13 3.06
CA VAL A 39 -12.18 -8.14 3.84
C VAL A 39 -11.23 -8.88 4.77
N ALA A 40 -9.96 -8.55 4.74
CA ALA A 40 -9.00 -9.12 5.66
C ALA A 40 -9.31 -8.68 7.10
N GLY A 41 -9.61 -9.64 7.96
CA GLY A 41 -10.09 -9.39 9.33
C GLY A 41 -11.58 -9.64 9.53
N GLY A 42 -12.35 -9.83 8.47
CA GLY A 42 -13.76 -10.25 8.54
C GLY A 42 -14.75 -9.17 9.00
N VAL A 43 -14.30 -7.98 9.39
CA VAL A 43 -15.13 -6.90 9.93
C VAL A 43 -14.85 -5.61 9.16
N VAL A 44 -15.93 -4.92 8.73
CA VAL A 44 -15.86 -3.64 8.04
C VAL A 44 -16.09 -2.50 9.04
N GLY A 45 -15.18 -1.53 9.05
CA GLY A 45 -15.26 -0.35 9.91
C GLY A 45 -16.41 0.61 9.53
N GLN A 46 -16.92 1.36 10.50
CA GLN A 46 -18.00 2.33 10.32
C GLN A 46 -17.67 3.45 9.32
N THR A 47 -16.39 3.80 9.19
CA THR A 47 -15.93 4.87 8.29
C THR A 47 -15.85 4.40 6.84
N GLU A 48 -15.67 3.10 6.63
CA GLU A 48 -15.40 2.48 5.33
C GLU A 48 -16.68 1.88 4.72
N ALA A 49 -17.57 1.39 5.56
CA ALA A 49 -18.79 0.72 5.16
C ALA A 49 -19.64 1.51 4.14
N PRO A 50 -19.83 2.84 4.27
CA PRO A 50 -20.61 3.60 3.30
C PRO A 50 -20.06 3.55 1.88
N VAL A 51 -18.73 3.68 1.72
CA VAL A 51 -18.06 3.62 0.42
C VAL A 51 -18.15 2.21 -0.16
N LEU A 52 -17.93 1.17 0.67
CA LEU A 52 -17.97 -0.21 0.24
C LEU A 52 -19.37 -0.62 -0.25
N LEU A 53 -20.41 -0.29 0.50
CA LEU A 53 -21.80 -0.56 0.10
C LEU A 53 -22.18 0.21 -1.17
N ALA A 54 -21.79 1.48 -1.29
CA ALA A 54 -22.02 2.26 -2.50
C ALA A 54 -21.30 1.66 -3.71
N THR A 55 -20.11 1.13 -3.52
CA THR A 55 -19.33 0.45 -4.59
C THR A 55 -20.03 -0.83 -5.05
N VAL A 56 -20.55 -1.64 -4.14
CA VAL A 56 -21.33 -2.83 -4.49
C VAL A 56 -22.57 -2.45 -5.27
N VAL A 57 -23.30 -1.43 -4.83
CA VAL A 57 -24.51 -0.96 -5.51
C VAL A 57 -24.22 -0.48 -6.92
N VAL A 58 -23.14 0.28 -7.15
CA VAL A 58 -22.80 0.74 -8.50
C VAL A 58 -22.37 -0.41 -9.41
N ILE A 59 -21.66 -1.40 -8.89
CA ILE A 59 -21.30 -2.61 -9.65
C ILE A 59 -22.56 -3.34 -10.08
N LEU A 60 -23.47 -3.62 -9.14
CA LEU A 60 -24.75 -4.31 -9.43
C LEU A 60 -25.63 -3.52 -10.39
N ALA A 61 -25.71 -2.20 -10.22
CA ALA A 61 -26.48 -1.33 -11.11
C ALA A 61 -25.92 -1.36 -12.55
N THR A 62 -24.59 -1.32 -12.70
CA THR A 62 -23.94 -1.38 -14.02
C THR A 62 -24.15 -2.74 -14.68
N PHE A 63 -24.06 -3.83 -13.92
CA PHE A 63 -24.40 -5.17 -14.43
C PHE A 63 -25.87 -5.26 -14.87
N ALA A 64 -26.80 -4.77 -14.07
CA ALA A 64 -28.22 -4.73 -14.40
C ALA A 64 -28.48 -3.89 -15.66
N GLN A 65 -27.80 -2.76 -15.81
CA GLN A 65 -27.89 -1.89 -16.98
C GLN A 65 -27.39 -2.60 -18.25
N ILE A 66 -26.26 -3.27 -18.18
CA ILE A 66 -25.72 -4.05 -19.31
C ILE A 66 -26.68 -5.21 -19.68
N ALA A 67 -27.15 -5.95 -18.69
CA ALA A 67 -28.12 -7.02 -18.89
C ALA A 67 -29.39 -6.51 -19.56
N TRP A 68 -29.93 -5.39 -19.11
CA TRP A 68 -31.12 -4.76 -19.70
C TRP A 68 -30.92 -4.36 -21.17
N LEU A 69 -29.78 -3.72 -21.50
CA LEU A 69 -29.45 -3.33 -22.86
C LEU A 69 -29.30 -4.56 -23.77
N LYS A 70 -28.70 -5.64 -23.26
CA LYS A 70 -28.53 -6.91 -23.97
C LYS A 70 -29.87 -7.58 -24.26
N ILE A 71 -30.78 -7.64 -23.28
CA ILE A 71 -32.13 -8.21 -23.45
C ILE A 71 -32.93 -7.41 -24.49
N ARG A 72 -32.74 -6.08 -24.54
CA ARG A 72 -33.39 -5.20 -25.52
C ARG A 72 -32.73 -5.21 -26.91
N GLY A 73 -31.69 -6.00 -27.13
CA GLY A 73 -30.96 -6.05 -28.40
C GLY A 73 -30.27 -4.74 -28.78
N GLN A 74 -30.05 -3.84 -27.81
CA GLN A 74 -29.39 -2.56 -28.04
C GLN A 74 -27.87 -2.76 -28.03
N LYS A 75 -27.15 -1.98 -28.85
CA LYS A 75 -25.68 -1.99 -28.83
C LYS A 75 -25.20 -1.40 -27.50
N ILE A 76 -24.40 -2.21 -26.78
CA ILE A 76 -23.73 -1.80 -25.56
C ILE A 76 -22.52 -0.96 -25.95
N ASP A 77 -22.42 0.25 -25.40
CA ASP A 77 -21.27 1.10 -25.62
C ASP A 77 -20.02 0.50 -24.97
N ASN A 78 -18.89 0.51 -25.68
CA ASN A 78 -17.62 0.02 -25.14
C ASN A 78 -17.23 0.78 -23.85
N MET A 79 -17.65 2.04 -23.72
CA MET A 79 -17.43 2.85 -22.52
C MET A 79 -18.10 2.24 -21.28
N LEU A 80 -19.24 1.57 -21.45
CA LEU A 80 -19.94 0.89 -20.33
C LEU A 80 -19.15 -0.32 -19.82
N TRP A 81 -18.52 -1.08 -20.74
CA TRP A 81 -17.64 -2.19 -20.39
C TRP A 81 -16.37 -1.72 -19.69
N VAL A 82 -15.77 -0.64 -20.18
CA VAL A 82 -14.60 -0.01 -19.55
C VAL A 82 -14.96 0.51 -18.16
N SER A 83 -16.11 1.17 -18.01
CA SER A 83 -16.60 1.66 -16.71
C SER A 83 -16.85 0.51 -15.74
N LEU A 84 -17.50 -0.58 -16.16
CA LEU A 84 -17.71 -1.76 -15.33
C LEU A 84 -16.36 -2.37 -14.89
N GLY A 85 -15.42 -2.53 -15.81
CA GLY A 85 -14.08 -3.05 -15.53
C GLY A 85 -13.34 -2.18 -14.51
N LEU A 86 -13.32 -0.87 -14.71
CA LEU A 86 -12.69 0.09 -13.80
C LEU A 86 -13.35 0.09 -12.42
N VAL A 87 -14.69 0.17 -12.36
CA VAL A 87 -15.41 0.21 -11.06
C VAL A 87 -15.25 -1.10 -10.32
N THR A 88 -15.29 -2.24 -11.01
CA THR A 88 -15.08 -3.55 -10.38
C THR A 88 -13.63 -3.72 -9.91
N MET A 89 -12.66 -3.32 -10.72
CA MET A 89 -11.24 -3.39 -10.36
C MET A 89 -10.89 -2.44 -9.21
N LEU A 90 -11.27 -1.17 -9.31
CA LEU A 90 -10.98 -0.17 -8.28
C LEU A 90 -11.81 -0.40 -7.01
N GLY A 91 -13.08 -0.78 -7.14
CA GLY A 91 -13.94 -1.12 -6.02
C GLY A 91 -13.48 -2.39 -5.31
N GLY A 92 -13.14 -3.44 -6.06
CA GLY A 92 -12.54 -4.66 -5.53
C GLY A 92 -11.19 -4.40 -4.85
N ALA A 93 -10.36 -3.57 -5.47
CA ALA A 93 -9.10 -3.11 -4.86
C ALA A 93 -9.37 -2.32 -3.56
N THR A 94 -10.38 -1.44 -3.54
CA THR A 94 -10.76 -0.68 -2.34
C THR A 94 -11.20 -1.62 -1.22
N ILE A 95 -12.01 -2.63 -1.52
CA ILE A 95 -12.45 -3.65 -0.54
C ILE A 95 -11.23 -4.43 -0.02
N TYR A 96 -10.36 -4.89 -0.91
CA TYR A 96 -9.20 -5.69 -0.56
C TYR A 96 -8.13 -4.87 0.20
N PHE A 97 -7.89 -3.61 -0.22
CA PHE A 97 -6.85 -2.75 0.33
C PHE A 97 -7.25 -1.96 1.58
N HIS A 98 -8.53 -1.94 1.95
CA HIS A 98 -9.01 -1.27 3.17
C HIS A 98 -8.89 -2.14 4.44
N SER A 99 -8.25 -3.30 4.33
CA SER A 99 -7.99 -4.10 5.51
C SER A 99 -6.88 -3.46 6.36
N GLU A 100 -7.04 -3.49 7.69
CA GLU A 100 -5.97 -3.12 8.62
C GLU A 100 -4.66 -3.86 8.31
N SER A 101 -4.76 -5.10 7.86
CA SER A 101 -3.62 -5.90 7.43
C SER A 101 -2.86 -5.24 6.29
N PHE A 102 -3.55 -4.70 5.29
CA PHE A 102 -2.88 -4.02 4.17
C PHE A 102 -2.16 -2.74 4.60
N ILE A 103 -2.79 -1.97 5.50
CA ILE A 103 -2.14 -0.78 6.07
C ILE A 103 -0.86 -1.17 6.81
N LYS A 104 -0.90 -2.28 7.55
CA LYS A 104 0.25 -2.83 8.27
C LYS A 104 1.36 -3.37 7.35
N TRP A 105 1.00 -3.83 6.14
CA TRP A 105 1.95 -4.29 5.12
C TRP A 105 2.69 -3.17 4.38
N LYS A 106 2.09 -1.98 4.23
CA LYS A 106 2.68 -0.86 3.47
C LYS A 106 4.13 -0.53 3.84
N PRO A 107 4.49 -0.37 5.13
CA PRO A 107 5.88 -0.08 5.50
C PRO A 107 6.83 -1.22 5.12
N THR A 108 6.41 -2.47 5.29
CA THR A 108 7.21 -3.65 4.94
C THR A 108 7.55 -3.68 3.46
N VAL A 109 6.53 -3.52 2.60
CA VAL A 109 6.73 -3.49 1.14
C VAL A 109 7.70 -2.38 0.76
N LEU A 110 7.57 -1.19 1.35
CA LEU A 110 8.48 -0.09 1.10
C LEU A 110 9.93 -0.44 1.48
N TYR A 111 10.16 -0.98 2.69
CA TYR A 111 11.48 -1.41 3.13
C TYR A 111 12.07 -2.47 2.20
N TRP A 112 11.29 -3.49 1.84
CA TRP A 112 11.79 -4.56 0.98
C TRP A 112 12.05 -4.10 -0.46
N VAL A 113 11.23 -3.19 -1.01
CA VAL A 113 11.49 -2.58 -2.33
C VAL A 113 12.79 -1.78 -2.30
N MET A 114 13.05 -0.99 -1.25
CA MET A 114 14.31 -0.26 -1.11
C MET A 114 15.51 -1.20 -0.96
N GLY A 115 15.39 -2.23 -0.11
CA GLY A 115 16.42 -3.25 0.04
C GLY A 115 16.70 -4.00 -1.26
N ALA A 116 15.65 -4.43 -1.97
CA ALA A 116 15.76 -5.11 -3.25
C ALA A 116 16.40 -4.22 -4.33
N ALA A 117 16.03 -2.94 -4.40
CA ALA A 117 16.62 -2.00 -5.35
C ALA A 117 18.14 -1.84 -5.15
N LEU A 118 18.58 -1.72 -3.90
CA LEU A 118 20.01 -1.67 -3.57
C LEU A 118 20.73 -2.99 -3.90
N LEU A 119 20.09 -4.13 -3.60
CA LEU A 119 20.64 -5.45 -3.86
C LEU A 119 20.77 -5.73 -5.36
N ILE A 120 19.70 -5.50 -6.11
CA ILE A 120 19.67 -5.68 -7.57
C ILE A 120 20.64 -4.71 -8.24
N GLY A 121 20.66 -3.45 -7.82
CA GLY A 121 21.62 -2.45 -8.30
C GLY A 121 23.05 -2.94 -8.18
N GLN A 122 23.42 -3.51 -7.04
CA GLN A 122 24.77 -4.02 -6.76
C GLN A 122 25.06 -5.32 -7.50
N LEU A 123 24.15 -6.29 -7.52
CA LEU A 123 24.42 -7.64 -8.05
C LEU A 123 24.21 -7.75 -9.57
N VAL A 124 23.20 -7.07 -10.11
CA VAL A 124 22.84 -7.19 -11.53
C VAL A 124 23.48 -6.09 -12.36
N PHE A 125 23.44 -4.86 -11.87
CA PHE A 125 23.94 -3.69 -12.62
C PHE A 125 25.38 -3.26 -12.23
N ASN A 126 26.01 -3.92 -11.26
CA ASN A 126 27.28 -3.52 -10.67
C ASN A 126 27.32 -2.03 -10.24
N LYS A 127 26.14 -1.47 -9.91
CA LYS A 127 25.99 -0.09 -9.44
C LYS A 127 25.69 -0.08 -7.95
N ASN A 128 26.54 0.57 -7.18
CA ASN A 128 26.31 0.75 -5.76
C ASN A 128 25.40 1.96 -5.53
N GLY A 129 24.16 1.72 -5.06
CA GLY A 129 23.17 2.77 -4.87
C GLY A 129 23.59 3.79 -3.81
N ILE A 130 24.20 3.35 -2.72
CA ILE A 130 24.66 4.26 -1.65
C ILE A 130 25.85 5.11 -2.14
N LYS A 131 26.78 4.51 -2.87
CA LYS A 131 27.88 5.26 -3.51
C LYS A 131 27.35 6.32 -4.47
N SER A 132 26.31 6.01 -5.24
CA SER A 132 25.69 6.98 -6.16
C SER A 132 25.10 8.19 -5.43
N LEU A 133 24.62 8.02 -4.20
CA LEU A 133 24.04 9.09 -3.39
C LEU A 133 25.08 9.89 -2.62
N MET A 134 26.11 9.25 -2.09
CA MET A 134 27.06 9.84 -1.14
C MET A 134 28.49 9.98 -1.71
N GLY A 135 28.80 9.40 -2.85
CA GLY A 135 30.15 9.37 -3.41
C GLY A 135 30.72 10.73 -3.83
N ALA A 136 29.85 11.74 -4.03
CA ALA A 136 30.28 13.11 -4.25
C ALA A 136 30.82 13.82 -2.98
N GLN A 137 30.43 13.30 -1.80
CA GLN A 137 30.73 13.92 -0.50
C GLN A 137 31.89 13.21 0.23
N MET A 138 32.19 11.96 -0.13
CA MET A 138 33.24 11.18 0.49
C MET A 138 33.88 10.17 -0.46
N THR A 139 35.18 10.01 -0.37
CA THR A 139 35.95 9.01 -1.12
C THR A 139 36.26 7.83 -0.23
N LEU A 140 35.77 6.67 -0.59
CA LEU A 140 35.98 5.41 0.14
C LEU A 140 36.46 4.32 -0.84
N PRO A 141 37.24 3.34 -0.37
CA PRO A 141 37.57 2.16 -1.16
C PRO A 141 36.31 1.38 -1.59
N GLU A 142 36.37 0.76 -2.77
CA GLU A 142 35.23 -0.04 -3.29
C GLU A 142 34.72 -1.14 -2.33
N PRO A 143 35.59 -1.89 -1.62
CA PRO A 143 35.14 -2.85 -0.63
C PRO A 143 34.30 -2.22 0.49
N THR A 144 34.65 -1.02 0.95
CA THR A 144 33.89 -0.29 1.98
C THR A 144 32.52 0.12 1.45
N TRP A 145 32.45 0.62 0.22
CA TRP A 145 31.15 0.93 -0.42
C TRP A 145 30.25 -0.29 -0.54
N ARG A 146 30.80 -1.46 -0.84
CA ARG A 146 30.02 -2.71 -0.88
C ARG A 146 29.48 -3.08 0.49
N ILE A 147 30.29 -3.00 1.55
CA ILE A 147 29.85 -3.29 2.92
C ILE A 147 28.74 -2.33 3.33
N VAL A 148 28.90 -1.03 3.07
CA VAL A 148 27.88 -0.01 3.35
C VAL A 148 26.57 -0.33 2.62
N ASN A 149 26.63 -0.65 1.33
CA ASN A 149 25.43 -0.99 0.55
C ASN A 149 24.72 -2.23 1.10
N PHE A 150 25.45 -3.31 1.41
CA PHE A 150 24.88 -4.51 1.99
C PHE A 150 24.33 -4.30 3.41
N SER A 151 24.94 -3.41 4.21
CA SER A 151 24.41 -3.06 5.53
C SER A 151 23.05 -2.37 5.43
N TRP A 152 22.83 -1.51 4.42
CA TRP A 152 21.53 -0.93 4.13
C TRP A 152 20.51 -1.97 3.64
N VAL A 153 20.92 -2.90 2.78
CA VAL A 153 20.06 -4.02 2.36
C VAL A 153 19.61 -4.85 3.58
N ALA A 154 20.55 -5.20 4.45
CA ALA A 154 20.25 -5.95 5.68
C ALA A 154 19.33 -5.17 6.62
N PHE A 155 19.58 -3.87 6.80
CA PHE A 155 18.76 -2.99 7.61
C PHE A 155 17.31 -2.93 7.10
N PHE A 156 17.10 -2.65 5.81
CA PHE A 156 15.76 -2.60 5.23
C PHE A 156 15.05 -3.96 5.28
N THR A 157 15.77 -5.04 5.05
CA THR A 157 15.22 -6.40 5.18
C THR A 157 14.75 -6.67 6.61
N ALA A 158 15.60 -6.38 7.59
CA ALA A 158 15.30 -6.55 9.01
C ALA A 158 14.12 -5.67 9.46
N MET A 159 14.08 -4.40 9.01
CA MET A 159 12.97 -3.48 9.32
C MET A 159 11.65 -3.96 8.76
N GLY A 160 11.65 -4.55 7.56
CA GLY A 160 10.44 -5.14 6.98
C GLY A 160 9.91 -6.31 7.84
N PHE A 161 10.77 -7.24 8.23
CA PHE A 161 10.38 -8.34 9.12
C PHE A 161 9.94 -7.86 10.49
N LEU A 162 10.67 -6.90 11.08
CA LEU A 162 10.34 -6.33 12.38
C LEU A 162 8.98 -5.60 12.35
N ASN A 163 8.68 -4.87 11.28
CA ASN A 163 7.37 -4.24 11.10
C ASN A 163 6.25 -5.29 11.07
N LEU A 164 6.41 -6.40 10.33
CA LEU A 164 5.41 -7.46 10.30
C LEU A 164 5.24 -8.11 11.68
N TRP A 165 6.35 -8.42 12.34
CA TRP A 165 6.29 -8.99 13.67
C TRP A 165 5.53 -8.10 14.65
N VAL A 166 5.85 -6.81 14.72
CA VAL A 166 5.13 -5.87 15.59
C VAL A 166 3.67 -5.70 15.16
N ALA A 167 3.42 -5.56 13.84
CA ALA A 167 2.09 -5.32 13.31
C ALA A 167 1.09 -6.45 13.56
N PHE A 168 1.57 -7.71 13.60
CA PHE A 168 0.70 -8.89 13.73
C PHE A 168 0.78 -9.55 15.11
N THR A 169 1.73 -9.15 15.98
CA THR A 169 1.87 -9.69 17.34
C THR A 169 1.27 -8.77 18.39
N PHE A 170 1.31 -7.44 18.14
CA PHE A 170 0.86 -6.43 19.09
C PHE A 170 -0.40 -5.70 18.60
N ASP A 171 -1.04 -4.98 19.51
CA ASP A 171 -2.19 -4.13 19.19
C ASP A 171 -1.83 -2.98 18.25
N THR A 172 -2.83 -2.41 17.57
CA THR A 172 -2.64 -1.35 16.57
C THR A 172 -1.99 -0.09 17.15
N ALA A 173 -2.27 0.26 18.41
CA ALA A 173 -1.67 1.42 19.06
C ALA A 173 -0.15 1.23 19.27
N THR A 174 0.27 0.06 19.73
CA THR A 174 1.68 -0.31 19.87
C THR A 174 2.40 -0.31 18.52
N TRP A 175 1.78 -0.84 17.47
CA TRP A 175 2.34 -0.79 16.12
C TRP A 175 2.49 0.63 15.60
N VAL A 176 1.51 1.52 15.82
CA VAL A 176 1.60 2.95 15.44
C VAL A 176 2.77 3.63 16.16
N ASN A 177 2.91 3.40 17.48
CA ASN A 177 4.03 3.93 18.25
C ASN A 177 5.37 3.38 17.75
N PHE A 178 5.45 2.09 17.46
CA PHE A 178 6.65 1.51 16.86
C PHE A 178 6.98 2.16 15.51
N LYS A 179 6.01 2.38 14.63
CA LYS A 179 6.22 3.02 13.34
C LYS A 179 6.75 4.45 13.48
N LEU A 180 6.23 5.23 14.44
CA LEU A 180 6.61 6.63 14.64
C LEU A 180 7.95 6.77 15.39
N PHE A 181 8.13 6.04 16.48
CA PHE A 181 9.28 6.22 17.36
C PHE A 181 10.31 5.08 17.22
N GLY A 182 9.86 3.85 17.18
CA GLY A 182 10.74 2.69 17.06
C GLY A 182 11.49 2.67 15.73
N GLY A 183 10.78 2.89 14.61
CA GLY A 183 11.39 2.93 13.29
C GLY A 183 12.40 4.06 13.15
N MET A 184 12.07 5.28 13.60
CA MET A 184 13.01 6.40 13.60
C MET A 184 14.20 6.15 14.54
N GLY A 185 13.96 5.62 15.73
CA GLY A 185 15.02 5.31 16.68
C GLY A 185 16.02 4.29 16.13
N LEU A 186 15.53 3.20 15.55
CA LEU A 186 16.38 2.19 14.92
C LEU A 186 17.16 2.74 13.72
N MET A 187 16.53 3.60 12.92
CA MET A 187 17.20 4.28 11.81
C MET A 187 18.33 5.18 12.31
N LEU A 188 18.11 5.98 13.35
CA LEU A 188 19.13 6.82 13.97
C LEU A 188 20.29 6.00 14.52
N VAL A 189 20.01 4.93 15.26
CA VAL A 189 21.05 4.02 15.77
C VAL A 189 21.85 3.42 14.63
N PHE A 190 21.20 2.94 13.57
CA PHE A 190 21.87 2.39 12.39
C PHE A 190 22.80 3.42 11.71
N VAL A 191 22.30 4.65 11.48
CA VAL A 191 23.08 5.73 10.86
C VAL A 191 24.26 6.12 11.74
N LEU A 192 24.10 6.17 13.06
CA LEU A 192 25.21 6.45 14.00
C LEU A 192 26.27 5.35 13.96
N LEU A 193 25.87 4.08 13.98
CA LEU A 193 26.80 2.95 13.86
C LEU A 193 27.55 3.00 12.52
N GLN A 194 26.85 3.33 11.45
CA GLN A 194 27.45 3.48 10.14
C GLN A 194 28.45 4.66 10.08
N ALA A 195 28.12 5.80 10.70
CA ALA A 195 29.01 6.95 10.78
C ALA A 195 30.31 6.61 11.54
N ILE A 196 30.20 5.86 12.66
CA ILE A 196 31.37 5.37 13.41
C ILE A 196 32.23 4.45 12.53
N TYR A 197 31.60 3.51 11.81
CA TYR A 197 32.28 2.61 10.89
C TYR A 197 33.02 3.38 9.78
N LEU A 198 32.36 4.34 9.15
CA LEU A 198 32.91 5.15 8.07
C LEU A 198 34.08 6.03 8.56
N ASN A 199 33.95 6.67 9.72
CA ASN A 199 34.99 7.52 10.30
C ASN A 199 36.31 6.73 10.52
N LYS A 200 36.19 5.45 10.93
CA LYS A 200 37.35 4.57 11.10
C LYS A 200 38.04 4.29 9.77
N HIS A 201 37.30 4.17 8.66
CA HIS A 201 37.87 3.85 7.34
C HIS A 201 38.32 5.10 6.57
N LEU A 202 37.73 6.26 6.82
CA LEU A 202 38.24 7.54 6.27
C LEU A 202 39.64 7.87 6.79
N LYS A 203 39.91 7.61 8.06
CA LYS A 203 41.25 7.87 8.66
C LYS A 203 42.34 6.95 8.15
N THR A 204 42.00 5.75 7.67
CA THR A 204 42.97 4.78 7.12
C THR A 204 43.31 5.07 5.65
N GLY A 205 42.50 5.82 4.93
CA GLY A 205 42.74 6.20 3.52
C GLY A 205 43.53 7.49 3.31
N SER A 206 43.89 8.21 4.38
CA SER A 206 44.64 9.47 4.36
C SER A 206 46.05 9.35 4.91
N ALA A 207 46.63 8.15 4.94
CA ALA A 207 48.07 7.99 5.17
C ALA A 207 48.80 8.11 3.83
N PRO A 208 49.87 9.00 3.71
CA PRO A 208 50.63 9.21 2.51
C PRO A 208 51.43 7.99 2.10
#